data_301e1379942242b86e01c03c37ecf57c
#
_entry.id   301e1379942242b86e01c03c37ecf57c
#
_cell.length_a   1.000
_cell.length_b   1.000
_cell.length_c   1.000
_cell.angle_alpha   90.00
_cell.angle_beta   90.00
_cell.angle_gamma   90.00
#
_symmetry.space_group_name_H-M   'P 1'
#
loop_
_entity.id
_entity.type
_entity.pdbx_description
1 polymer ?
#
loop_
_entity_poly.entity_id
_entity_poly.type
_entity_poly.pdbx_seq_one_letter_code
_entity_poly.pdbx_strand_id
1 'polypeptide(L)'
;MWSADVARLFADALEAHPELHLVVVVPRVPDQEGAFAERPQLVGRWQAIEMCRSAGRDRVHVFDVENHEGTPVYVHAKVCVVDDVWLSVGSDNFNRRSWTHDSELSSAVLDTTLDPREPTDPAGTGDGARTLARDLRLTLAREHLDLATDGSEDDALLDPERFVATMQARAKALDEWHEGGRQGPRPPGRIRPHTAERLPLFTRLWATPVYRLLDDPDGRPLRLRLRGRF
;
A
#
# COMPACT_ATOMS: atom_id res chain seq x y z
N MET A 1 3.46 7.21 5.26
CA MET A 1 4.64 6.52 5.83
C MET A 1 4.17 5.16 6.35
N TRP A 2 5.01 4.12 6.29
CA TRP A 2 4.67 2.76 6.73
C TRP A 2 5.78 2.24 7.63
N SER A 3 5.46 1.71 8.81
CA SER A 3 6.44 1.22 9.77
C SER A 3 6.38 -0.29 9.97
N ALA A 4 7.51 -0.87 10.40
CA ALA A 4 7.61 -2.31 10.67
C ALA A 4 6.65 -2.78 11.79
N ASP A 5 6.36 -1.94 12.79
CA ASP A 5 5.46 -2.33 13.87
C ASP A 5 4.01 -2.50 13.40
N VAL A 6 3.55 -1.62 12.46
CA VAL A 6 2.23 -1.75 11.83
C VAL A 6 2.25 -2.81 10.73
N ALA A 7 3.35 -2.90 9.96
CA ALA A 7 3.51 -3.92 8.93
C ALA A 7 3.43 -5.35 9.48
N ARG A 8 3.74 -5.55 10.76
CA ARG A 8 3.60 -6.85 11.42
C ARG A 8 2.18 -7.38 11.37
N LEU A 9 1.16 -6.53 11.51
CA LEU A 9 -0.25 -6.94 11.41
C LEU A 9 -0.56 -7.54 10.03
N PHE A 10 -0.03 -6.93 8.97
CA PHE A 10 -0.18 -7.47 7.61
C PHE A 10 0.65 -8.74 7.40
N ALA A 11 1.85 -8.79 7.96
CA ALA A 11 2.70 -9.98 7.89
C ALA A 11 2.06 -11.17 8.59
N ASP A 12 1.54 -10.98 9.81
CA ASP A 12 0.85 -12.02 10.57
C ASP A 12 -0.40 -12.52 9.81
N ALA A 13 -1.16 -11.60 9.18
CA ALA A 13 -2.31 -11.97 8.35
C ALA A 13 -1.89 -12.76 7.10
N LEU A 14 -0.81 -12.36 6.40
CA LEU A 14 -0.27 -13.07 5.24
C LEU A 14 0.25 -14.48 5.58
N GLU A 15 0.78 -14.68 6.80
CA GLU A 15 1.19 -16.00 7.28
C GLU A 15 -0.02 -16.87 7.63
N ALA A 16 -1.05 -16.26 8.24
CA ALA A 16 -2.26 -16.99 8.67
C ALA A 16 -3.18 -17.36 7.49
N HIS A 17 -3.19 -16.58 6.42
CA HIS A 17 -4.09 -16.73 5.28
C HIS A 17 -3.30 -16.88 3.98
N PRO A 18 -3.05 -18.12 3.50
CA PRO A 18 -2.25 -18.39 2.29
C PRO A 18 -2.82 -17.78 1.00
N GLU A 19 -4.13 -17.54 0.94
CA GLU A 19 -4.82 -16.94 -0.22
C GLU A 19 -4.82 -15.41 -0.20
N LEU A 20 -4.39 -14.80 0.92
CA LEU A 20 -4.41 -13.35 1.05
C LEU A 20 -3.32 -12.70 0.17
N HIS A 21 -3.71 -11.75 -0.66
CA HIS A 21 -2.82 -10.88 -1.40
C HIS A 21 -2.81 -9.47 -0.79
N LEU A 22 -1.63 -8.87 -0.70
CA LEU A 22 -1.45 -7.51 -0.23
C LEU A 22 -1.00 -6.61 -1.39
N VAL A 23 -1.86 -5.69 -1.80
CA VAL A 23 -1.57 -4.67 -2.82
C VAL A 23 -1.36 -3.33 -2.15
N VAL A 24 -0.21 -2.71 -2.35
CA VAL A 24 0.18 -1.47 -1.68
C VAL A 24 0.64 -0.45 -2.72
N VAL A 25 0.13 0.77 -2.62
CA VAL A 25 0.57 1.91 -3.43
C VAL A 25 1.22 2.93 -2.51
N VAL A 26 2.48 3.24 -2.77
CA VAL A 26 3.30 4.13 -1.93
C VAL A 26 3.94 5.24 -2.77
N PRO A 27 4.30 6.40 -2.19
CA PRO A 27 5.11 7.37 -2.89
C PRO A 27 6.47 6.80 -3.25
N ARG A 28 7.00 7.07 -4.46
CA ARG A 28 8.35 6.64 -4.86
C ARG A 28 9.42 7.24 -3.95
N VAL A 29 9.31 8.52 -3.66
CA VAL A 29 10.24 9.27 -2.82
C VAL A 29 9.58 9.71 -1.51
N PRO A 30 10.32 9.84 -0.41
CA PRO A 30 9.82 10.44 0.83
C PRO A 30 9.45 11.92 0.64
N ASP A 31 8.65 12.45 1.56
CA ASP A 31 8.21 13.86 1.55
C ASP A 31 9.33 14.85 1.94
N GLN A 32 10.32 14.39 2.70
CA GLN A 32 11.37 15.25 3.25
C GLN A 32 12.63 15.20 2.40
N GLU A 33 13.12 16.37 2.03
CA GLU A 33 14.39 16.53 1.32
C GLU A 33 15.59 16.55 2.28
N GLY A 34 16.66 15.94 1.81
CA GLY A 34 17.94 15.90 2.52
C GLY A 34 18.26 14.55 3.18
N ALA A 35 19.51 14.12 3.02
CA ALA A 35 19.95 12.77 3.40
C ALA A 35 19.72 12.39 4.87
N PHE A 36 19.67 13.36 5.79
CA PHE A 36 19.44 13.11 7.21
C PHE A 36 17.96 12.91 7.55
N ALA A 37 17.04 13.49 6.79
CA ALA A 37 15.61 13.33 6.98
C ALA A 37 15.04 12.18 6.13
N GLU A 38 15.52 12.02 4.92
CA GLU A 38 15.07 11.01 3.96
C GLU A 38 15.49 9.58 4.35
N ARG A 39 16.74 9.37 4.74
CA ARG A 39 17.28 8.02 5.01
C ARG A 39 16.60 7.28 6.15
N PRO A 40 16.24 7.89 7.30
CA PRO A 40 15.46 7.23 8.33
C PRO A 40 14.10 6.74 7.84
N GLN A 41 13.39 7.56 7.04
CA GLN A 41 12.10 7.18 6.47
C GLN A 41 12.21 6.03 5.46
N LEU A 42 13.26 6.04 4.62
CA LEU A 42 13.56 4.93 3.70
C LEU A 42 13.85 3.63 4.45
N VAL A 43 14.59 3.69 5.58
CA VAL A 43 14.83 2.50 6.42
C VAL A 43 13.52 1.95 6.98
N GLY A 44 12.66 2.80 7.54
CA GLY A 44 11.38 2.37 8.10
C GLY A 44 10.47 1.70 7.04
N ARG A 45 10.35 2.34 5.88
CA ARG A 45 9.58 1.79 4.76
C ARG A 45 10.16 0.49 4.23
N TRP A 46 11.48 0.42 4.03
CA TRP A 46 12.14 -0.80 3.61
C TRP A 46 11.89 -1.95 4.59
N GLN A 47 12.04 -1.72 5.91
CA GLN A 47 11.78 -2.73 6.93
C GLN A 47 10.33 -3.25 6.89
N ALA A 48 9.36 -2.35 6.70
CA ALA A 48 7.95 -2.71 6.59
C ALA A 48 7.67 -3.59 5.36
N ILE A 49 8.16 -3.18 4.18
CA ILE A 49 7.97 -3.92 2.94
C ILE A 49 8.64 -5.30 3.01
N GLU A 50 9.87 -5.38 3.50
CA GLU A 50 10.60 -6.65 3.62
C GLU A 50 9.95 -7.61 4.62
N MET A 51 9.37 -7.09 5.70
CA MET A 51 8.60 -7.90 6.64
C MET A 51 7.40 -8.56 5.96
N CYS A 52 6.59 -7.78 5.23
CA CYS A 52 5.45 -8.32 4.49
C CYS A 52 5.90 -9.28 3.37
N ARG A 53 6.95 -8.95 2.62
CA ARG A 53 7.49 -9.84 1.58
C ARG A 53 8.04 -11.15 2.13
N SER A 54 8.65 -11.12 3.31
CA SER A 54 9.12 -12.34 3.98
C SER A 54 7.97 -13.28 4.36
N ALA A 55 6.83 -12.73 4.77
CA ALA A 55 5.64 -13.47 5.14
C ALA A 55 4.81 -13.92 3.93
N GLY A 56 4.51 -12.99 3.02
CA GLY A 56 3.60 -13.21 1.89
C GLY A 56 4.28 -13.60 0.58
N ARG A 57 5.61 -13.41 0.45
CA ARG A 57 6.42 -13.71 -0.76
C ARG A 57 5.84 -13.03 -2.02
N ASP A 58 5.44 -13.80 -3.01
CA ASP A 58 4.85 -13.41 -4.29
C ASP A 58 3.43 -12.82 -4.19
N ARG A 59 2.81 -12.91 -3.00
CA ARG A 59 1.50 -12.32 -2.70
C ARG A 59 1.55 -10.87 -2.21
N VAL A 60 2.75 -10.27 -2.18
CA VAL A 60 2.94 -8.87 -1.75
C VAL A 60 3.36 -8.01 -2.94
N HIS A 61 2.46 -7.16 -3.37
CA HIS A 61 2.57 -6.32 -4.56
C HIS A 61 2.68 -4.86 -4.15
N VAL A 62 3.85 -4.27 -4.34
CA VAL A 62 4.09 -2.87 -3.96
C VAL A 62 4.36 -2.06 -5.21
N PHE A 63 3.60 -0.99 -5.39
CA PHE A 63 3.68 -0.09 -6.53
C PHE A 63 3.94 1.34 -6.09
N ASP A 64 4.53 2.13 -6.97
CA ASP A 64 4.50 3.58 -6.89
C ASP A 64 3.83 4.19 -8.12
N VAL A 65 3.45 5.47 -8.03
CA VAL A 65 2.65 6.14 -9.05
C VAL A 65 3.46 7.25 -9.68
N GLU A 66 3.31 7.42 -10.99
CA GLU A 66 3.81 8.57 -11.74
C GLU A 66 2.69 9.24 -12.55
N ASN A 67 2.90 10.52 -12.93
CA ASN A 67 2.03 11.17 -13.90
C ASN A 67 2.38 10.75 -15.34
N HIS A 68 1.62 11.25 -16.33
CA HIS A 68 1.84 10.87 -17.73
C HIS A 68 3.17 11.36 -18.32
N GLU A 69 3.81 12.37 -17.71
CA GLU A 69 5.16 12.81 -18.07
C GLU A 69 6.26 11.95 -17.42
N GLY A 70 5.89 11.01 -16.54
CA GLY A 70 6.83 10.13 -15.82
C GLY A 70 7.40 10.74 -14.54
N THR A 71 6.78 11.82 -14.04
CA THR A 71 7.14 12.41 -12.75
C THR A 71 6.49 11.62 -11.61
N PRO A 72 7.24 11.20 -10.58
CA PRO A 72 6.66 10.51 -9.44
C PRO A 72 5.58 11.36 -8.75
N VAL A 73 4.45 10.73 -8.44
CA VAL A 73 3.36 11.33 -7.67
C VAL A 73 3.55 11.02 -6.19
N TYR A 74 3.49 12.07 -5.36
CA TYR A 74 3.46 11.90 -3.92
C TYR A 74 2.05 11.51 -3.47
N VAL A 75 1.82 10.22 -3.28
CA VAL A 75 0.54 9.69 -2.79
C VAL A 75 0.39 10.03 -1.31
N HIS A 76 -0.50 10.99 -0.99
CA HIS A 76 -0.81 11.38 0.39
C HIS A 76 -2.09 10.75 0.93
N ALA A 77 -2.84 10.02 0.13
CA ALA A 77 -4.04 9.31 0.55
C ALA A 77 -3.71 8.21 1.57
N LYS A 78 -4.56 8.04 2.57
CA LYS A 78 -4.53 6.95 3.53
C LYS A 78 -5.86 6.22 3.38
N VAL A 79 -5.83 5.19 2.57
CA VAL A 79 -6.97 4.36 2.23
C VAL A 79 -6.59 2.91 2.43
N CYS A 80 -7.48 2.16 3.03
CA CYS A 80 -7.37 0.71 3.13
C CYS A 80 -8.72 0.10 2.76
N VAL A 81 -8.71 -0.89 1.88
CA VAL A 81 -9.87 -1.71 1.55
C VAL A 81 -9.51 -3.15 1.83
N VAL A 82 -10.36 -3.86 2.54
CA VAL A 82 -10.17 -5.28 2.88
C VAL A 82 -11.32 -6.07 2.27
N ASP A 83 -10.98 -6.98 1.34
CA ASP A 83 -11.86 -7.99 0.74
C ASP A 83 -13.14 -7.43 0.09
N ASP A 84 -13.14 -6.16 -0.32
CA ASP A 84 -14.33 -5.42 -0.75
C ASP A 84 -15.46 -5.35 0.31
N VAL A 85 -15.18 -5.69 1.56
CA VAL A 85 -16.15 -5.70 2.66
C VAL A 85 -16.01 -4.45 3.52
N TRP A 86 -14.78 -4.08 3.85
CA TRP A 86 -14.47 -3.00 4.77
C TRP A 86 -13.54 -1.99 4.14
N LEU A 87 -13.70 -0.73 4.46
CA LEU A 87 -12.79 0.32 4.07
C LEU A 87 -12.49 1.30 5.20
N SER A 88 -11.33 1.92 5.12
CA SER A 88 -10.97 3.07 5.93
C SER A 88 -10.35 4.16 5.07
N VAL A 89 -10.73 5.40 5.37
CA VAL A 89 -10.18 6.60 4.75
C VAL A 89 -9.89 7.61 5.84
N GLY A 90 -8.69 8.17 5.84
CA GLY A 90 -8.33 9.09 6.90
C GLY A 90 -7.02 9.83 6.68
N SER A 91 -6.50 10.40 7.77
CA SER A 91 -5.22 11.09 7.80
C SER A 91 -4.09 10.23 8.38
N ASP A 92 -4.41 9.15 9.08
CA ASP A 92 -3.45 8.29 9.76
C ASP A 92 -2.60 7.46 8.81
N ASN A 93 -1.30 7.60 8.90
CA ASN A 93 -0.37 6.74 8.20
C ASN A 93 -0.30 5.35 8.86
N PHE A 94 0.10 4.33 8.12
CA PHE A 94 0.38 3.00 8.67
C PHE A 94 1.71 3.00 9.42
N ASN A 95 1.83 3.84 10.44
CA ASN A 95 3.00 3.94 11.27
C ASN A 95 2.61 4.12 12.75
N ARG A 96 3.57 3.91 13.61
CA ARG A 96 3.39 3.94 15.07
C ARG A 96 3.05 5.34 15.57
N ARG A 97 3.66 6.36 14.97
CA ARG A 97 3.45 7.76 15.32
C ARG A 97 1.98 8.18 15.12
N SER A 98 1.41 7.93 13.93
CA SER A 98 0.00 8.24 13.66
C SER A 98 -0.95 7.48 14.59
N TRP A 99 -0.62 6.24 14.97
CA TRP A 99 -1.49 5.41 15.79
C TRP A 99 -1.36 5.66 17.30
N THR A 100 -0.34 6.39 17.76
CA THR A 100 -0.06 6.53 19.19
C THR A 100 0.28 7.94 19.66
N HIS A 101 0.58 8.88 18.75
CA HIS A 101 1.12 10.20 19.08
C HIS A 101 0.42 11.35 18.37
N ASP A 102 0.26 11.28 17.04
CA ASP A 102 -0.31 12.37 16.25
C ASP A 102 -1.83 12.50 16.44
N SER A 103 -2.35 13.69 16.18
CA SER A 103 -3.79 13.91 16.11
C SER A 103 -4.28 13.55 14.72
N GLU A 104 -4.99 12.45 14.61
CA GLU A 104 -5.47 11.91 13.34
C GLU A 104 -6.99 11.73 13.37
N LEU A 105 -7.58 11.74 12.19
CA LEU A 105 -8.99 11.43 12.01
C LEU A 105 -9.17 10.44 10.86
N SER A 106 -9.75 9.28 11.16
CA SER A 106 -10.07 8.27 10.16
C SER A 106 -11.51 7.80 10.31
N SER A 107 -12.12 7.52 9.17
CA SER A 107 -13.44 6.89 9.09
C SER A 107 -13.25 5.45 8.63
N ALA A 108 -13.70 4.50 9.45
CA ALA A 108 -13.88 3.12 9.05
C ALA A 108 -15.34 2.92 8.67
N VAL A 109 -15.58 2.33 7.51
CA VAL A 109 -16.93 2.13 6.98
C VAL A 109 -17.15 0.66 6.70
N LEU A 110 -18.25 0.14 7.27
CA LEU A 110 -18.85 -1.14 6.93
C LEU A 110 -20.23 -0.85 6.32
N ASP A 111 -20.27 -0.84 4.98
CA ASP A 111 -21.53 -0.68 4.25
C ASP A 111 -22.38 -1.94 4.40
N THR A 112 -23.68 -1.77 4.57
CA THR A 112 -24.62 -2.89 4.64
C THR A 112 -25.13 -3.33 3.28
N THR A 113 -24.88 -2.54 2.22
CA THR A 113 -25.34 -2.81 0.86
C THR A 113 -24.44 -3.83 0.19
N LEU A 114 -24.98 -5.01 -0.07
CA LEU A 114 -24.27 -6.05 -0.83
C LEU A 114 -24.11 -5.64 -2.29
N ASP A 115 -22.94 -5.90 -2.83
CA ASP A 115 -22.64 -5.67 -4.23
C ASP A 115 -23.09 -6.90 -5.07
N PRO A 116 -23.95 -6.70 -6.09
CA PRO A 116 -24.44 -7.82 -6.89
C PRO A 116 -23.47 -8.27 -8.00
N ARG A 117 -22.36 -7.56 -8.22
CA ARG A 117 -21.40 -7.92 -9.27
C ARG A 117 -20.59 -9.15 -8.88
N GLU A 118 -20.40 -10.06 -9.83
CA GLU A 118 -19.59 -11.25 -9.59
C GLU A 118 -18.08 -10.94 -9.59
N PRO A 119 -17.30 -11.64 -8.71
CA PRO A 119 -17.76 -12.56 -7.66
C PRO A 119 -18.42 -11.80 -6.50
N THR A 120 -19.58 -12.26 -6.04
CA THR A 120 -20.31 -11.63 -4.91
C THR A 120 -19.62 -11.81 -3.56
N ASP A 121 -18.75 -12.80 -3.45
CA ASP A 121 -17.92 -13.05 -2.26
C ASP A 121 -16.46 -13.30 -2.70
N PRO A 122 -15.70 -12.24 -3.01
CA PRO A 122 -14.35 -12.38 -3.55
C PRO A 122 -13.34 -12.99 -2.57
N ALA A 123 -13.59 -12.90 -1.26
CA ALA A 123 -12.73 -13.49 -0.24
C ALA A 123 -13.11 -14.94 0.12
N GLY A 124 -14.29 -15.41 -0.29
CA GLY A 124 -14.80 -16.74 0.06
C GLY A 124 -15.10 -16.92 1.55
N THR A 125 -15.31 -15.83 2.30
CA THR A 125 -15.56 -15.84 3.75
C THR A 125 -17.04 -15.92 4.11
N GLY A 126 -17.93 -15.69 3.14
CA GLY A 126 -19.36 -15.62 3.32
C GLY A 126 -19.89 -14.23 3.69
N ASP A 127 -19.00 -13.23 3.81
CA ASP A 127 -19.38 -11.86 4.17
C ASP A 127 -20.03 -11.10 3.00
N GLY A 128 -19.63 -11.44 1.78
CA GLY A 128 -20.06 -10.80 0.55
C GLY A 128 -19.52 -9.40 0.36
N ALA A 129 -19.20 -9.05 -0.88
CA ALA A 129 -18.70 -7.73 -1.21
C ALA A 129 -19.71 -6.62 -0.92
N ARG A 130 -19.22 -5.46 -0.51
CA ARG A 130 -20.01 -4.26 -0.21
C ARG A 130 -19.80 -3.22 -1.31
N THR A 131 -20.91 -2.60 -1.74
CA THR A 131 -20.88 -1.64 -2.85
C THR A 131 -19.85 -0.55 -2.65
N LEU A 132 -19.83 0.13 -1.49
CA LEU A 132 -18.94 1.26 -1.25
C LEU A 132 -17.47 0.85 -1.23
N ALA A 133 -17.13 -0.26 -0.56
CA ALA A 133 -15.74 -0.72 -0.47
C ALA A 133 -15.20 -1.13 -1.84
N ARG A 134 -15.98 -1.90 -2.61
CA ARG A 134 -15.65 -2.30 -3.96
C ARG A 134 -15.54 -1.11 -4.92
N ASP A 135 -16.49 -0.20 -4.90
CA ASP A 135 -16.49 0.98 -5.78
C ASP A 135 -15.27 1.87 -5.53
N LEU A 136 -14.88 2.05 -4.26
CA LEU A 136 -13.66 2.80 -3.95
C LEU A 136 -12.41 2.10 -4.50
N ARG A 137 -12.27 0.79 -4.31
CA ARG A 137 -11.15 0.02 -4.86
C ARG A 137 -11.10 0.11 -6.38
N LEU A 138 -12.24 -0.09 -7.04
CA LEU A 138 -12.32 -0.01 -8.50
C LEU A 138 -12.01 1.40 -9.01
N THR A 139 -12.50 2.44 -8.34
CA THR A 139 -12.21 3.84 -8.72
C THR A 139 -10.72 4.13 -8.68
N LEU A 140 -10.04 3.74 -7.59
CA LEU A 140 -8.60 3.90 -7.47
C LEU A 140 -7.83 3.05 -8.51
N ALA A 141 -8.29 1.83 -8.77
CA ALA A 141 -7.68 0.95 -9.76
C ALA A 141 -7.79 1.54 -11.19
N ARG A 142 -8.97 2.05 -11.56
CA ARG A 142 -9.16 2.70 -12.88
C ARG A 142 -8.20 3.87 -13.06
N GLU A 143 -8.06 4.72 -12.05
CA GLU A 143 -7.10 5.84 -12.09
C GLU A 143 -5.65 5.36 -12.24
N HIS A 144 -5.24 4.36 -11.45
CA HIS A 144 -3.89 3.82 -11.48
C HIS A 144 -3.54 3.10 -12.79
N LEU A 145 -4.54 2.56 -13.48
CA LEU A 145 -4.37 1.76 -14.70
C LEU A 145 -4.75 2.51 -16.00
N ASP A 146 -5.16 3.78 -15.90
CA ASP A 146 -5.70 4.57 -17.01
C ASP A 146 -6.86 3.86 -17.73
N LEU A 147 -7.81 3.31 -16.95
CA LEU A 147 -9.01 2.68 -17.47
C LEU A 147 -10.18 3.67 -17.53
N ALA A 148 -11.20 3.32 -18.31
CA ALA A 148 -12.41 4.11 -18.41
C ALA A 148 -13.10 4.31 -17.05
N THR A 149 -13.53 5.54 -16.76
CA THR A 149 -14.14 5.90 -15.48
C THR A 149 -15.57 5.38 -15.33
N ASP A 150 -16.21 4.97 -16.44
CA ASP A 150 -17.58 4.44 -16.47
C ASP A 150 -17.68 2.96 -16.03
N GLY A 151 -16.54 2.31 -15.78
CA GLY A 151 -16.50 0.91 -15.37
C GLY A 151 -16.65 -0.11 -16.50
N SER A 152 -16.65 0.31 -17.76
CA SER A 152 -16.77 -0.59 -18.91
C SER A 152 -15.61 -1.60 -19.05
N GLU A 153 -14.49 -1.36 -18.35
CA GLU A 153 -13.30 -2.21 -18.34
C GLU A 153 -13.09 -2.94 -16.99
N ASP A 154 -14.08 -2.97 -16.11
CA ASP A 154 -13.93 -3.50 -14.74
C ASP A 154 -13.82 -5.02 -14.64
N ASP A 155 -14.23 -5.77 -15.65
CA ASP A 155 -14.28 -7.24 -15.60
C ASP A 155 -12.97 -7.90 -15.09
N ALA A 156 -11.82 -7.32 -15.44
CA ALA A 156 -10.53 -7.80 -14.98
C ALA A 156 -10.19 -7.37 -13.54
N LEU A 157 -10.94 -6.41 -12.98
CA LEU A 157 -10.70 -5.87 -11.66
C LEU A 157 -11.61 -6.45 -10.58
N LEU A 158 -12.71 -7.09 -10.96
CA LEU A 158 -13.69 -7.65 -10.02
C LEU A 158 -13.16 -8.91 -9.32
N ASP A 159 -12.50 -9.77 -10.08
CA ASP A 159 -11.89 -10.99 -9.55
C ASP A 159 -10.51 -10.67 -8.91
N PRO A 160 -10.22 -11.13 -7.69
CA PRO A 160 -8.97 -10.79 -6.97
C PRO A 160 -7.69 -11.21 -7.69
N GLU A 161 -7.65 -12.41 -8.28
CA GLU A 161 -6.45 -12.90 -8.99
C GLU A 161 -6.22 -12.11 -10.28
N ARG A 162 -7.30 -11.88 -11.04
CA ARG A 162 -7.24 -11.07 -12.27
C ARG A 162 -6.89 -9.61 -11.98
N PHE A 163 -7.38 -9.07 -10.87
CA PHE A 163 -7.00 -7.73 -10.40
C PHE A 163 -5.49 -7.62 -10.18
N VAL A 164 -4.92 -8.52 -9.39
CA VAL A 164 -3.48 -8.56 -9.12
C VAL A 164 -2.68 -8.73 -10.42
N ALA A 165 -3.07 -9.68 -11.28
CA ALA A 165 -2.41 -9.92 -12.55
C ALA A 165 -2.46 -8.70 -13.47
N THR A 166 -3.59 -7.98 -13.51
CA THR A 166 -3.76 -6.75 -14.29
C THR A 166 -2.86 -5.63 -13.78
N MET A 167 -2.83 -5.41 -12.45
CA MET A 167 -1.93 -4.43 -11.83
C MET A 167 -0.46 -4.72 -12.17
N GLN A 168 -0.04 -5.96 -12.02
CA GLN A 168 1.33 -6.39 -12.32
C GLN A 168 1.69 -6.22 -13.80
N ALA A 169 0.81 -6.63 -14.71
CA ALA A 169 1.06 -6.52 -16.15
C ALA A 169 1.21 -5.05 -16.59
N ARG A 170 0.33 -4.17 -16.12
CA ARG A 170 0.41 -2.72 -16.42
C ARG A 170 1.67 -2.09 -15.83
N ALA A 171 1.96 -2.39 -14.58
CA ALA A 171 3.15 -1.88 -13.91
C ALA A 171 4.44 -2.33 -14.61
N LYS A 172 4.52 -3.61 -14.98
CA LYS A 172 5.65 -4.18 -15.72
C LYS A 172 5.83 -3.53 -17.09
N ALA A 173 4.76 -3.38 -17.87
CA ALA A 173 4.84 -2.76 -19.18
C ALA A 173 5.37 -1.32 -19.12
N LEU A 174 4.92 -0.54 -18.13
CA LEU A 174 5.42 0.82 -17.93
C LEU A 174 6.88 0.85 -17.48
N ASP A 175 7.29 -0.09 -16.62
CA ASP A 175 8.67 -0.22 -16.16
C ASP A 175 9.62 -0.60 -17.31
N GLU A 176 9.26 -1.58 -18.12
CA GLU A 176 10.00 -1.99 -19.31
C GLU A 176 10.14 -0.85 -20.33
N TRP A 177 9.11 -0.01 -20.50
CA TRP A 177 9.19 1.17 -21.35
C TRP A 177 10.22 2.20 -20.84
N HIS A 178 10.28 2.41 -19.52
CA HIS A 178 11.31 3.26 -18.90
C HIS A 178 12.71 2.68 -19.08
N GLU A 179 12.89 1.38 -18.80
CA GLU A 179 14.16 0.68 -18.99
C GLU A 179 14.65 0.69 -20.44
N GLY A 180 13.70 0.62 -21.39
CA GLY A 180 13.93 0.75 -22.83
C GLY A 180 14.22 2.19 -23.30
N GLY A 181 14.40 3.15 -22.39
CA GLY A 181 14.70 4.54 -22.71
C GLY A 181 13.52 5.35 -23.24
N ARG A 182 12.29 4.95 -22.86
CA ARG A 182 11.03 5.62 -23.21
C ARG A 182 10.78 5.67 -24.72
N GLN A 183 11.14 4.61 -25.43
CA GLN A 183 11.00 4.52 -26.89
C GLN A 183 9.59 4.04 -27.26
N GLY A 184 9.02 4.66 -28.30
CA GLY A 184 7.67 4.36 -28.76
C GLY A 184 6.56 4.95 -27.87
N PRO A 185 5.28 4.58 -28.11
CA PRO A 185 4.17 5.09 -27.35
C PRO A 185 4.24 4.61 -25.88
N ARG A 186 3.94 5.53 -24.98
CA ARG A 186 3.87 5.20 -23.54
C ARG A 186 2.74 4.19 -23.30
N PRO A 187 3.00 3.08 -22.61
CA PRO A 187 1.94 2.16 -22.19
C PRO A 187 0.92 2.86 -21.28
N PRO A 188 -0.36 2.45 -21.32
CA PRO A 188 -1.37 2.95 -20.39
C PRO A 188 -1.10 2.49 -18.95
N GLY A 189 -1.52 3.31 -18.01
CA GLY A 189 -1.31 3.10 -16.57
C GLY A 189 -0.28 4.07 -15.98
N ARG A 190 -0.33 4.22 -14.66
CA ARG A 190 0.49 5.17 -13.89
C ARG A 190 1.33 4.49 -12.83
N ILE A 191 1.18 3.18 -12.65
CA ILE A 191 1.89 2.44 -11.61
C ILE A 191 3.13 1.77 -12.17
N ARG A 192 4.16 1.69 -11.31
CA ARG A 192 5.38 0.91 -11.56
C ARG A 192 5.67 0.01 -10.36
N PRO A 193 6.38 -1.12 -10.54
CA PRO A 193 6.83 -1.92 -9.42
C PRO A 193 7.71 -1.07 -8.49
N HIS A 194 7.35 -0.99 -7.20
CA HIS A 194 8.15 -0.25 -6.24
C HIS A 194 9.32 -1.09 -5.76
N THR A 195 10.53 -0.60 -6.02
CA THR A 195 11.76 -1.19 -5.49
C THR A 195 12.18 -0.45 -4.24
N ALA A 196 11.98 -1.08 -3.08
CA ALA A 196 12.47 -0.52 -1.83
C ALA A 196 14.00 -0.57 -1.79
N GLU A 197 14.64 0.57 -1.74
CA GLU A 197 16.10 0.66 -1.69
C GLU A 197 16.65 0.06 -0.39
N ARG A 198 17.49 -0.96 -0.51
CA ARG A 198 18.21 -1.52 0.63
C ARG A 198 19.42 -0.64 0.94
N LEU A 199 19.30 0.20 1.94
CA LEU A 199 20.38 1.07 2.36
C LEU A 199 21.59 0.28 2.93
N PRO A 200 22.82 0.80 2.76
CA PRO A 200 24.04 0.22 3.33
C PRO A 200 23.91 -0.05 4.84
N LEU A 201 24.58 -1.09 5.33
CA LEU A 201 24.51 -1.48 6.74
C LEU A 201 24.81 -0.32 7.70
N PHE A 202 25.86 0.44 7.40
CA PHE A 202 26.23 1.62 8.20
C PHE A 202 25.11 2.64 8.28
N THR A 203 24.45 2.94 7.15
CA THR A 203 23.30 3.86 7.13
C THR A 203 22.15 3.32 7.98
N ARG A 204 21.83 2.03 7.89
CA ARG A 204 20.78 1.41 8.68
C ARG A 204 21.06 1.45 10.19
N LEU A 205 22.33 1.31 10.60
CA LEU A 205 22.71 1.33 12.03
C LEU A 205 22.40 2.67 12.69
N TRP A 206 22.64 3.79 12.02
CA TRP A 206 22.34 5.11 12.59
C TRP A 206 20.91 5.59 12.27
N ALA A 207 20.40 5.27 11.08
CA ALA A 207 19.09 5.76 10.66
C ALA A 207 17.93 5.04 11.38
N THR A 208 18.08 3.77 11.77
CA THR A 208 17.03 3.05 12.50
C THR A 208 16.68 3.68 13.85
N PRO A 209 17.64 4.00 14.75
CA PRO A 209 17.29 4.69 15.99
C PRO A 209 16.75 6.10 15.75
N VAL A 210 17.27 6.85 14.76
CA VAL A 210 16.75 8.17 14.40
C VAL A 210 15.28 8.04 13.96
N TYR A 211 14.99 7.13 13.03
CA TYR A 211 13.63 6.85 12.60
C TYR A 211 12.70 6.57 13.78
N ARG A 212 13.07 5.65 14.68
CA ARG A 212 12.23 5.23 15.81
C ARG A 212 12.00 6.32 16.87
N LEU A 213 12.93 7.25 16.99
CA LEU A 213 12.86 8.28 18.04
C LEU A 213 12.28 9.60 17.54
N LEU A 214 12.52 9.96 16.27
CA LEU A 214 12.15 11.27 15.72
C LEU A 214 11.02 11.17 14.68
N ASP A 215 11.11 10.23 13.74
CA ASP A 215 10.15 10.15 12.63
C ASP A 215 8.92 9.32 13.00
N ASP A 216 9.11 8.25 13.77
CA ASP A 216 8.04 7.33 14.19
C ASP A 216 8.09 7.01 15.69
N PRO A 217 8.00 8.04 16.57
CA PRO A 217 8.02 7.85 18.01
C PRO A 217 6.79 7.08 18.48
N ASP A 218 6.96 6.35 19.57
CA ASP A 218 5.86 5.67 20.26
C ASP A 218 5.30 6.57 21.36
N GLY A 219 4.10 7.11 21.15
CA GLY A 219 3.41 7.99 22.11
C GLY A 219 2.76 7.27 23.29
N ARG A 220 2.75 5.92 23.31
CA ARG A 220 2.10 5.17 24.40
C ARG A 220 2.82 5.32 25.74
N PRO A 221 2.10 5.33 26.86
CA PRO A 221 2.68 5.21 28.19
C PRO A 221 3.60 3.99 28.32
N LEU A 222 4.71 4.12 29.07
CA LEU A 222 5.73 3.08 29.19
C LEU A 222 5.17 1.71 29.57
N ARG A 223 4.17 1.67 30.46
CA ARG A 223 3.53 0.42 30.89
C ARG A 223 2.80 -0.31 29.75
N LEU A 224 2.24 0.40 28.76
CA LEU A 224 1.58 -0.19 27.59
C LEU A 224 2.61 -0.70 26.58
N ARG A 225 3.70 0.07 26.40
CA ARG A 225 4.84 -0.38 25.57
C ARG A 225 5.43 -1.68 26.08
N LEU A 226 5.66 -1.80 27.41
CA LEU A 226 6.21 -3.01 28.02
C LEU A 226 5.27 -4.22 27.94
N ARG A 227 3.97 -4.00 27.81
CA ARG A 227 2.97 -5.06 27.63
C ARG A 227 2.73 -5.46 26.16
N GLY A 228 3.39 -4.79 25.20
CA GLY A 228 3.20 -5.04 23.77
C GLY A 228 1.77 -4.77 23.27
N ARG A 229 1.01 -3.91 23.94
CA ARG A 229 -0.37 -3.58 23.56
C ARG A 229 -0.42 -2.23 22.83
N PHE A 230 -1.20 -2.19 21.74
CA PHE A 230 -1.65 -0.96 21.13
C PHE A 230 -2.81 -0.38 21.89
#